data_2ed2041fcb4a6f9869689b6c073707b5
#
_entry.id   2ed2041fcb4a6f9869689b6c073707b5
#
_cell.length_a   1.000
_cell.length_b   1.000
_cell.length_c   1.000
_cell.angle_alpha   90.00
_cell.angle_beta   90.00
_cell.angle_gamma   90.00
#
_symmetry.space_group_name_H-M   'P 1'
#
loop_
_entity.id
_entity.type
_entity.pdbx_description
1 polymer ?
#
loop_
_entity_poly.entity_id
_entity_poly.type
_entity_poly.pdbx_seq_one_letter_code
_entity_poly.pdbx_strand_id
1 'polypeptide(L)'
;MAKNKITQPATAYPSRSVNLLERLHQTAEHANGNGHLPDSQVKLQILIVGAGLGGLATAVALARKGHEVTVLEQAATLGEVGAGIQIPSNSGRLLLKWGLGPYIEQYAVKPDSMTFRRWANGDPIAYTRLSPDFEDRYGAPYYVIHRADFHRALCRRAEDLGVKIVTDSRVTNYDESIPSAKTYDGREYRADLVIAADGVKSQARSVVLGGSDLPPQKTGFAAYRATVDTEEMKQDEDTAWLLEKPGINIWIGEDRHVMTYCIAGGNSFNMVLSHVDHSSPDTWNAENAIRDMQGSFKDWDPKLFKVIKMIKSTLKWPLMSGSRLQTWISRSKKLLILGDAAHAMVPYMSQGAAMAVEDGAALATAISKIKHKDQVATALHVFEKERMSRSYGMQSASLVNGKLWHFPDGPLQQARDLGMKAEVEGRPFVESTNQWSDPVTQIWAYGYDAEDAIEELWQSEGV
;
A
#
# COMPACT_ATOMS: atom_id res chain seq x y z
N MET A 1 10.26 46.37 1.09
CA MET A 1 10.55 45.06 1.64
C MET A 1 10.40 44.02 0.53
N ALA A 2 11.52 43.57 -0.01
CA ALA A 2 11.58 42.72 -1.20
C ALA A 2 11.31 41.26 -0.79
N LYS A 3 10.33 40.63 -1.43
CA LYS A 3 10.06 39.17 -1.30
C LYS A 3 11.18 38.45 -2.06
N ASN A 4 12.12 37.86 -1.34
CA ASN A 4 13.08 36.92 -1.92
C ASN A 4 12.33 35.66 -2.39
N LYS A 5 12.14 35.51 -3.69
CA LYS A 5 11.83 34.24 -4.33
C LYS A 5 13.11 33.40 -4.29
N ILE A 6 13.13 32.37 -3.47
CA ILE A 6 14.19 31.37 -3.50
C ILE A 6 13.94 30.54 -4.77
N THR A 7 14.69 30.83 -5.82
CA THR A 7 14.80 29.99 -7.00
C THR A 7 15.71 28.82 -6.66
N GLN A 8 15.15 27.60 -6.63
CA GLN A 8 15.95 26.36 -6.55
C GLN A 8 16.89 26.29 -7.77
N PRO A 9 18.15 25.88 -7.60
CA PRO A 9 19.02 25.61 -8.74
C PRO A 9 18.46 24.43 -9.53
N ALA A 10 18.36 24.59 -10.85
CA ALA A 10 17.98 23.52 -11.77
C ALA A 10 19.03 22.40 -11.71
N THR A 11 18.76 21.36 -10.97
CA THR A 11 19.52 20.11 -11.07
C THR A 11 19.20 19.49 -12.42
N ALA A 12 20.21 19.20 -13.22
CA ALA A 12 20.07 18.51 -14.50
C ALA A 12 19.55 17.07 -14.24
N TYR A 13 18.24 16.91 -14.37
CA TYR A 13 17.62 15.59 -14.33
C TYR A 13 17.98 14.81 -15.61
N PRO A 14 18.17 13.47 -15.53
CA PRO A 14 18.32 12.65 -16.72
C PRO A 14 17.10 12.85 -17.65
N SER A 15 17.30 12.78 -18.96
CA SER A 15 16.25 13.02 -19.99
C SER A 15 14.94 12.23 -19.82
N ARG A 16 14.97 11.11 -19.10
CA ARG A 16 13.78 10.33 -18.69
C ARG A 16 12.84 11.08 -17.72
N SER A 17 13.38 11.93 -16.85
CA SER A 17 12.58 12.66 -15.83
C SER A 17 11.82 13.85 -16.44
N VAL A 18 12.34 14.46 -17.48
CA VAL A 18 11.68 15.56 -18.21
C VAL A 18 10.46 15.00 -18.97
N ASN A 19 10.61 13.83 -19.60
CA ASN A 19 9.51 13.14 -20.25
C ASN A 19 8.41 12.72 -19.28
N LEU A 20 8.73 12.42 -18.01
CA LEU A 20 7.74 12.05 -17.00
C LEU A 20 6.85 13.25 -16.62
N LEU A 21 7.44 14.45 -16.44
CA LEU A 21 6.68 15.66 -16.12
C LEU A 21 5.77 16.09 -17.28
N GLU A 22 6.24 16.02 -18.52
CA GLU A 22 5.44 16.32 -19.71
C GLU A 22 4.27 15.32 -19.87
N ARG A 23 4.51 14.03 -19.61
CA ARG A 23 3.47 12.99 -19.61
C ARG A 23 2.45 13.20 -18.50
N LEU A 24 2.88 13.58 -17.29
CA LEU A 24 1.97 13.89 -16.18
C LEU A 24 1.05 15.07 -16.51
N HIS A 25 1.55 16.12 -17.17
CA HIS A 25 0.72 17.24 -17.64
C HIS A 25 -0.28 16.80 -18.71
N GLN A 26 0.14 15.98 -19.68
CA GLN A 26 -0.75 15.44 -20.70
C GLN A 26 -1.83 14.51 -20.11
N THR A 27 -1.49 13.73 -19.06
CA THR A 27 -2.44 12.85 -18.37
C THR A 27 -3.43 13.65 -17.54
N ALA A 28 -3.02 14.75 -16.92
CA ALA A 28 -3.91 15.66 -16.18
C ALA A 28 -4.94 16.36 -17.09
N GLU A 29 -4.57 16.72 -18.31
CA GLU A 29 -5.49 17.28 -19.29
C GLU A 29 -6.53 16.25 -19.78
N HIS A 30 -6.19 14.96 -19.81
CA HIS A 30 -7.12 13.88 -20.17
C HIS A 30 -8.01 13.41 -19.00
N ALA A 31 -7.64 13.70 -17.76
CA ALA A 31 -8.42 13.31 -16.56
C ALA A 31 -9.70 14.14 -16.35
N ASN A 32 -9.83 15.28 -17.00
CA ASN A 32 -11.04 16.15 -16.94
C ASN A 32 -12.15 15.75 -17.93
N GLY A 33 -11.91 14.78 -18.80
CA GLY A 33 -12.96 14.15 -19.61
C GLY A 33 -13.37 12.81 -19.00
N ASN A 34 -14.64 12.46 -19.08
CA ASN A 34 -15.16 11.10 -18.89
C ASN A 34 -14.51 10.17 -19.94
N GLY A 35 -13.18 10.00 -19.85
CA GLY A 35 -12.40 9.21 -20.79
C GLY A 35 -12.78 7.74 -20.65
N HIS A 36 -13.70 7.28 -21.49
CA HIS A 36 -13.79 5.89 -21.85
C HIS A 36 -12.42 5.49 -22.39
N LEU A 37 -11.62 4.80 -21.57
CA LEU A 37 -10.46 4.05 -22.06
C LEU A 37 -11.00 3.05 -23.09
N PRO A 38 -10.30 2.80 -24.22
CA PRO A 38 -10.77 1.85 -25.19
C PRO A 38 -11.05 0.52 -24.50
N ASP A 39 -12.28 0.01 -24.68
CA ASP A 39 -12.67 -1.30 -24.21
C ASP A 39 -11.68 -2.33 -24.75
N SER A 40 -11.37 -3.34 -23.94
CA SER A 40 -10.63 -4.51 -24.42
C SER A 40 -11.31 -5.10 -25.64
N GLN A 41 -10.55 -5.37 -26.70
CA GLN A 41 -11.09 -6.03 -27.91
C GLN A 41 -11.64 -7.43 -27.56
N VAL A 42 -11.10 -8.06 -26.52
CA VAL A 42 -11.49 -9.38 -26.03
C VAL A 42 -12.11 -9.26 -24.64
N LYS A 43 -13.39 -9.62 -24.51
CA LYS A 43 -14.04 -9.75 -23.21
C LYS A 43 -13.73 -11.11 -22.60
N LEU A 44 -13.30 -11.09 -21.33
CA LEU A 44 -13.07 -12.28 -20.53
C LEU A 44 -14.05 -12.34 -19.38
N GLN A 45 -14.41 -13.56 -18.98
CA GLN A 45 -15.00 -13.87 -17.69
C GLN A 45 -13.86 -14.10 -16.69
N ILE A 46 -13.77 -13.26 -15.67
CA ILE A 46 -12.68 -13.28 -14.69
C ILE A 46 -13.23 -13.54 -13.30
N LEU A 47 -12.65 -14.52 -12.64
CA LEU A 47 -12.95 -14.88 -11.26
C LEU A 47 -11.82 -14.37 -10.35
N ILE A 48 -12.15 -13.54 -9.37
CA ILE A 48 -11.21 -13.08 -8.35
C ILE A 48 -11.58 -13.72 -7.02
N VAL A 49 -10.60 -14.27 -6.32
CA VAL A 49 -10.79 -14.86 -4.99
C VAL A 49 -10.15 -13.96 -3.94
N GLY A 50 -10.99 -13.41 -3.06
CA GLY A 50 -10.65 -12.44 -2.03
C GLY A 50 -11.11 -11.03 -2.38
N ALA A 51 -12.00 -10.47 -1.55
CA ALA A 51 -12.48 -9.09 -1.63
C ALA A 51 -11.68 -8.14 -0.71
N GLY A 52 -10.41 -8.41 -0.48
CA GLY A 52 -9.47 -7.46 0.14
C GLY A 52 -9.14 -6.30 -0.81
N LEU A 53 -8.34 -5.33 -0.33
CA LEU A 53 -8.00 -4.14 -1.11
C LEU A 53 -7.42 -4.47 -2.50
N GLY A 54 -6.53 -5.48 -2.59
CA GLY A 54 -5.93 -5.89 -3.86
C GLY A 54 -6.93 -6.52 -4.83
N GLY A 55 -7.78 -7.43 -4.33
CA GLY A 55 -8.80 -8.08 -5.16
C GLY A 55 -9.83 -7.10 -5.70
N LEU A 56 -10.31 -6.20 -4.85
CA LEU A 56 -11.28 -5.15 -5.26
C LEU A 56 -10.64 -4.14 -6.21
N ALA A 57 -9.41 -3.69 -5.97
CA ALA A 57 -8.69 -2.80 -6.87
C ALA A 57 -8.50 -3.45 -8.26
N THR A 58 -8.13 -4.73 -8.27
CA THR A 58 -8.02 -5.52 -9.52
C THR A 58 -9.37 -5.67 -10.22
N ALA A 59 -10.44 -5.91 -9.45
CA ALA A 59 -11.80 -5.99 -10.01
C ALA A 59 -12.23 -4.68 -10.66
N VAL A 60 -11.99 -3.54 -10.00
CA VAL A 60 -12.24 -2.20 -10.56
C VAL A 60 -11.45 -1.99 -11.84
N ALA A 61 -10.15 -2.28 -11.83
CA ALA A 61 -9.28 -2.09 -12.99
C ALA A 61 -9.74 -2.90 -14.21
N LEU A 62 -10.08 -4.17 -14.02
CA LEU A 62 -10.53 -5.08 -15.07
C LEU A 62 -11.94 -4.73 -15.57
N ALA A 63 -12.89 -4.44 -14.67
CA ALA A 63 -14.24 -4.07 -15.06
C ALA A 63 -14.27 -2.77 -15.87
N ARG A 64 -13.40 -1.80 -15.55
CA ARG A 64 -13.22 -0.57 -16.35
C ARG A 64 -12.72 -0.81 -17.78
N LYS A 65 -12.10 -1.96 -18.04
CA LYS A 65 -11.67 -2.40 -19.38
C LYS A 65 -12.73 -3.26 -20.08
N GLY A 66 -13.92 -3.41 -19.49
CA GLY A 66 -15.06 -4.11 -20.08
C GLY A 66 -15.11 -5.62 -19.86
N HIS A 67 -14.29 -6.16 -18.95
CA HIS A 67 -14.35 -7.57 -18.57
C HIS A 67 -15.50 -7.86 -17.61
N GLU A 68 -16.04 -9.09 -17.65
CA GLU A 68 -17.02 -9.60 -16.69
C GLU A 68 -16.30 -10.14 -15.45
N VAL A 69 -16.45 -9.48 -14.31
CA VAL A 69 -15.71 -9.81 -13.09
C VAL A 69 -16.64 -10.32 -12.00
N THR A 70 -16.31 -11.47 -11.44
CA THR A 70 -16.93 -12.01 -10.21
C THR A 70 -15.86 -12.11 -9.13
N VAL A 71 -16.16 -11.59 -7.94
CA VAL A 71 -15.30 -11.64 -6.76
C VAL A 71 -15.92 -12.58 -5.72
N LEU A 72 -15.17 -13.55 -5.22
CA LEU A 72 -15.59 -14.42 -4.11
C LEU A 72 -14.93 -13.96 -2.82
N GLU A 73 -15.72 -13.80 -1.77
CA GLU A 73 -15.23 -13.41 -0.44
C GLU A 73 -15.69 -14.44 0.61
N GLN A 74 -14.75 -14.84 1.47
CA GLN A 74 -15.05 -15.83 2.52
C GLN A 74 -15.91 -15.27 3.65
N ALA A 75 -15.82 -13.97 3.94
CA ALA A 75 -16.62 -13.34 4.98
C ALA A 75 -18.09 -13.24 4.55
N ALA A 76 -19.01 -13.45 5.49
CA ALA A 76 -20.44 -13.33 5.24
C ALA A 76 -20.87 -11.87 4.98
N THR A 77 -20.13 -10.92 5.52
CA THR A 77 -20.35 -9.48 5.32
C THR A 77 -19.05 -8.79 4.92
N LEU A 78 -19.16 -7.88 3.96
CA LEU A 78 -18.03 -7.04 3.58
C LEU A 78 -17.73 -6.04 4.70
N GLY A 79 -16.51 -6.02 5.14
CA GLY A 79 -16.05 -5.09 6.18
C GLY A 79 -14.60 -5.41 6.55
N GLU A 80 -13.91 -4.40 6.98
CA GLU A 80 -12.55 -4.54 7.48
C GLU A 80 -12.47 -4.05 8.93
N VAL A 81 -11.89 -4.88 9.78
CA VAL A 81 -11.46 -4.44 11.10
C VAL A 81 -10.18 -3.66 10.89
N GLY A 82 -10.13 -2.39 11.31
CA GLY A 82 -8.92 -1.70 10.97
C GLY A 82 -8.63 -0.41 11.70
N ALA A 83 -7.39 -0.09 11.56
CA ALA A 83 -6.76 1.16 11.85
C ALA A 83 -6.54 1.93 10.54
N GLY A 84 -5.75 2.97 10.56
CA GLY A 84 -5.43 3.73 9.37
C GLY A 84 -4.60 2.95 8.35
N ILE A 85 -4.71 3.39 7.11
CA ILE A 85 -3.87 2.97 5.98
C ILE A 85 -3.46 4.20 5.19
N GLN A 86 -2.35 4.11 4.49
CA GLN A 86 -1.84 5.16 3.63
C GLN A 86 -2.08 4.80 2.16
N ILE A 87 -2.41 5.82 1.36
CA ILE A 87 -2.56 5.73 -0.09
C ILE A 87 -1.53 6.68 -0.70
N PRO A 88 -0.31 6.19 -0.99
CA PRO A 88 0.73 6.98 -1.62
C PRO A 88 0.37 7.36 -3.06
N SER A 89 1.05 8.40 -3.60
CA SER A 89 0.70 8.99 -4.90
C SER A 89 0.73 8.01 -6.08
N ASN A 90 1.63 7.01 -6.08
CA ASN A 90 1.67 5.99 -7.12
C ASN A 90 0.36 5.21 -7.24
N SER A 91 -0.23 4.79 -6.13
CA SER A 91 -1.56 4.15 -6.12
C SER A 91 -2.69 5.18 -6.15
N GLY A 92 -2.53 6.32 -5.49
CA GLY A 92 -3.51 7.41 -5.47
C GLY A 92 -3.88 7.88 -6.88
N ARG A 93 -2.90 8.08 -7.76
CA ARG A 93 -3.11 8.46 -9.15
C ARG A 93 -3.98 7.47 -9.91
N LEU A 94 -3.72 6.16 -9.76
CA LEU A 94 -4.51 5.11 -10.38
C LEU A 94 -5.95 5.12 -9.86
N LEU A 95 -6.12 5.20 -8.55
CA LEU A 95 -7.46 5.23 -7.92
C LEU A 95 -8.27 6.45 -8.36
N LEU A 96 -7.67 7.63 -8.43
CA LEU A 96 -8.34 8.85 -8.93
C LEU A 96 -8.73 8.70 -10.41
N LYS A 97 -7.83 8.20 -11.25
CA LYS A 97 -8.10 7.87 -12.66
C LYS A 97 -9.22 6.85 -12.83
N TRP A 98 -9.41 5.97 -11.85
CA TRP A 98 -10.50 4.98 -11.86
C TRP A 98 -11.83 5.52 -11.32
N GLY A 99 -11.88 6.79 -10.93
CA GLY A 99 -13.07 7.46 -10.44
C GLY A 99 -13.40 7.20 -8.97
N LEU A 100 -12.39 6.87 -8.15
CA LEU A 100 -12.58 6.69 -6.70
C LEU A 100 -12.52 8.01 -5.92
N GLY A 101 -12.13 9.13 -6.52
CA GLY A 101 -12.08 10.43 -5.83
C GLY A 101 -13.30 10.72 -4.96
N PRO A 102 -14.55 10.71 -5.51
CA PRO A 102 -15.75 11.02 -4.74
C PRO A 102 -16.02 10.09 -3.54
N TYR A 103 -15.47 8.86 -3.56
CA TYR A 103 -15.65 7.88 -2.48
C TYR A 103 -14.57 7.96 -1.41
N ILE A 104 -13.37 8.46 -1.75
CA ILE A 104 -12.21 8.51 -0.87
C ILE A 104 -12.13 9.86 -0.17
N GLU A 105 -12.27 10.97 -0.91
CA GLU A 105 -11.90 12.32 -0.43
C GLU A 105 -12.75 12.81 0.75
N GLN A 106 -13.97 12.31 0.89
CA GLN A 106 -14.84 12.65 2.03
C GLN A 106 -14.33 12.08 3.37
N TYR A 107 -13.46 11.04 3.35
CA TYR A 107 -12.97 10.35 4.54
C TYR A 107 -11.45 10.44 4.68
N ALA A 108 -10.74 10.67 3.59
CA ALA A 108 -9.30 10.77 3.58
C ALA A 108 -8.83 12.10 4.20
N VAL A 109 -7.63 12.05 4.77
CA VAL A 109 -6.89 13.23 5.17
C VAL A 109 -5.67 13.36 4.26
N LYS A 110 -5.37 14.59 3.81
CA LYS A 110 -4.15 14.94 3.08
C LYS A 110 -3.14 15.48 4.09
N PRO A 111 -2.16 14.71 4.52
CA PRO A 111 -1.18 15.20 5.48
C PRO A 111 -0.26 16.25 4.82
N ASP A 112 0.04 17.31 5.54
CA ASP A 112 0.96 18.36 5.10
C ASP A 112 2.39 17.83 5.01
N SER A 113 2.74 16.95 5.95
CA SER A 113 4.11 16.47 6.09
C SER A 113 4.18 15.11 6.79
N MET A 114 5.38 14.52 6.68
CA MET A 114 5.82 13.39 7.47
C MET A 114 7.06 13.79 8.25
N THR A 115 7.00 13.63 9.58
CA THR A 115 8.07 14.02 10.48
C THR A 115 8.58 12.81 11.24
N PHE A 116 9.85 12.50 11.11
CA PHE A 116 10.50 11.52 11.97
C PHE A 116 10.96 12.18 13.26
N ARG A 117 10.79 11.48 14.35
CA ARG A 117 11.07 11.97 15.69
C ARG A 117 11.97 11.02 16.47
N ARG A 118 12.78 11.60 17.33
CA ARG A 118 13.58 10.85 18.29
C ARG A 118 12.65 10.19 19.33
N TRP A 119 12.84 8.90 19.58
CA TRP A 119 12.02 8.14 20.53
C TRP A 119 12.01 8.73 21.95
N ALA A 120 13.16 9.27 22.42
CA ALA A 120 13.37 9.67 23.81
C ALA A 120 12.67 10.98 24.19
N ASN A 121 12.52 11.94 23.25
CA ASN A 121 12.08 13.30 23.57
C ASN A 121 11.18 13.93 22.49
N GLY A 122 10.90 13.21 21.39
CA GLY A 122 10.04 13.71 20.32
C GLY A 122 10.67 14.77 19.41
N ASP A 123 11.97 15.07 19.55
CA ASP A 123 12.65 16.03 18.67
C ASP A 123 12.57 15.59 17.21
N PRO A 124 12.28 16.50 16.26
CA PRO A 124 12.27 16.18 14.85
C PRO A 124 13.67 15.87 14.37
N ILE A 125 13.86 14.74 13.67
CA ILE A 125 15.15 14.30 13.09
C ILE A 125 15.10 14.21 11.57
N ALA A 126 13.88 14.14 10.96
CA ALA A 126 13.68 14.22 9.51
C ALA A 126 12.33 14.87 9.19
N TYR A 127 12.20 15.42 8.00
CA TYR A 127 10.99 16.10 7.55
C TYR A 127 10.79 15.95 6.06
N THR A 128 9.67 15.36 5.66
CA THR A 128 9.24 15.26 4.27
C THR A 128 7.97 16.08 4.08
N ARG A 129 8.01 17.08 3.21
CA ARG A 129 6.81 17.82 2.84
C ARG A 129 5.99 16.97 1.87
N LEU A 130 4.71 16.74 2.20
CA LEU A 130 3.79 15.91 1.39
C LEU A 130 2.84 16.78 0.57
N SER A 131 2.18 17.76 1.19
CA SER A 131 1.26 18.65 0.49
C SER A 131 1.89 20.03 0.30
N PRO A 132 1.84 20.65 -0.90
CA PRO A 132 1.28 20.10 -2.15
C PRO A 132 2.30 19.26 -2.97
N ASP A 133 3.55 19.11 -2.51
CA ASP A 133 4.69 18.63 -3.28
C ASP A 133 4.47 17.28 -3.98
N PHE A 134 3.74 16.34 -3.30
CA PHE A 134 3.48 15.02 -3.88
C PHE A 134 2.44 15.07 -4.99
N GLU A 135 1.42 15.90 -4.85
CA GLU A 135 0.43 16.11 -5.90
C GLU A 135 1.07 16.79 -7.12
N ASP A 136 1.86 17.82 -6.90
CA ASP A 136 2.56 18.57 -7.95
C ASP A 136 3.58 17.72 -8.72
N ARG A 137 4.29 16.82 -8.03
CA ARG A 137 5.37 16.00 -8.63
C ARG A 137 4.89 14.68 -9.19
N TYR A 138 3.89 14.05 -8.55
CA TYR A 138 3.49 12.67 -8.84
C TYR A 138 2.03 12.54 -9.29
N GLY A 139 1.32 13.68 -9.47
CA GLY A 139 -0.03 13.72 -10.05
C GLY A 139 -1.15 13.25 -9.13
N ALA A 140 -0.87 13.01 -7.86
CA ALA A 140 -1.87 12.73 -6.83
C ALA A 140 -1.36 13.08 -5.44
N PRO A 141 -2.24 13.54 -4.52
CA PRO A 141 -1.87 13.76 -3.12
C PRO A 141 -1.47 12.44 -2.45
N TYR A 142 -0.71 12.57 -1.37
CA TYR A 142 -0.55 11.49 -0.41
C TYR A 142 -1.76 11.50 0.52
N TYR A 143 -2.48 10.39 0.64
CA TYR A 143 -3.64 10.29 1.52
C TYR A 143 -3.37 9.35 2.69
N VAL A 144 -4.03 9.63 3.81
CA VAL A 144 -4.23 8.68 4.91
C VAL A 144 -5.73 8.53 5.15
N ILE A 145 -6.20 7.31 5.40
CA ILE A 145 -7.62 7.01 5.49
C ILE A 145 -7.85 5.86 6.47
N HIS A 146 -9.06 5.73 7.01
CA HIS A 146 -9.43 4.50 7.72
C HIS A 146 -9.57 3.35 6.72
N ARG A 147 -8.97 2.19 7.02
CA ARG A 147 -8.93 1.04 6.11
C ARG A 147 -10.32 0.57 5.68
N ALA A 148 -11.30 0.59 6.59
CA ALA A 148 -12.68 0.22 6.26
C ALA A 148 -13.34 1.21 5.30
N ASP A 149 -13.01 2.51 5.37
CA ASP A 149 -13.55 3.50 4.44
C ASP A 149 -12.95 3.32 3.03
N PHE A 150 -11.66 3.02 2.94
CA PHE A 150 -11.02 2.71 1.67
C PHE A 150 -11.57 1.42 1.05
N HIS A 151 -11.75 0.38 1.85
CA HIS A 151 -12.37 -0.87 1.41
C HIS A 151 -13.78 -0.63 0.86
N ARG A 152 -14.60 0.14 1.60
CA ARG A 152 -15.97 0.51 1.19
C ARG A 152 -16.00 1.32 -0.11
N ALA A 153 -15.03 2.23 -0.30
CA ALA A 153 -14.88 2.98 -1.54
C ALA A 153 -14.62 2.07 -2.73
N LEU A 154 -13.72 1.09 -2.58
CA LEU A 154 -13.42 0.09 -3.61
C LEU A 154 -14.64 -0.81 -3.90
N CYS A 155 -15.35 -1.28 -2.87
CA CYS A 155 -16.57 -2.08 -3.03
C CYS A 155 -17.62 -1.33 -3.86
N ARG A 156 -17.95 -0.11 -3.46
CA ARG A 156 -18.95 0.72 -4.17
C ARG A 156 -18.54 0.96 -5.61
N ARG A 157 -17.28 1.31 -5.85
CA ARG A 157 -16.81 1.53 -7.20
C ARG A 157 -16.85 0.26 -8.06
N ALA A 158 -16.53 -0.90 -7.48
CA ALA A 158 -16.66 -2.19 -8.16
C ALA A 158 -18.11 -2.50 -8.52
N GLU A 159 -19.05 -2.31 -7.58
CA GLU A 159 -20.49 -2.49 -7.79
C GLU A 159 -21.04 -1.56 -8.89
N ASP A 160 -20.66 -0.27 -8.91
CA ASP A 160 -21.03 0.70 -9.95
C ASP A 160 -20.54 0.29 -11.34
N LEU A 161 -19.45 -0.47 -11.42
CA LEU A 161 -18.91 -1.02 -12.66
C LEU A 161 -19.51 -2.39 -13.04
N GLY A 162 -20.51 -2.89 -12.27
CA GLY A 162 -21.18 -4.16 -12.53
C GLY A 162 -20.41 -5.39 -12.06
N VAL A 163 -19.39 -5.24 -11.20
CA VAL A 163 -18.70 -6.37 -10.59
C VAL A 163 -19.65 -7.12 -9.66
N LYS A 164 -19.71 -8.44 -9.81
CA LYS A 164 -20.49 -9.30 -8.92
C LYS A 164 -19.64 -9.72 -7.73
N ILE A 165 -19.98 -9.27 -6.52
CA ILE A 165 -19.32 -9.69 -5.28
C ILE A 165 -20.19 -10.73 -4.58
N VAL A 166 -19.63 -11.90 -4.31
CA VAL A 166 -20.32 -13.03 -3.66
C VAL A 166 -19.64 -13.31 -2.33
N THR A 167 -20.29 -12.91 -1.26
CA THR A 167 -19.87 -13.20 0.13
C THR A 167 -20.18 -14.61 0.54
N ASP A 168 -19.75 -15.03 1.74
CA ASP A 168 -19.90 -16.39 2.25
C ASP A 168 -19.46 -17.45 1.24
N SER A 169 -18.30 -17.19 0.62
CA SER A 169 -17.79 -17.99 -0.51
C SER A 169 -16.31 -18.34 -0.28
N ARG A 170 -16.04 -19.02 0.84
CA ARG A 170 -14.69 -19.48 1.17
C ARG A 170 -14.22 -20.51 0.15
N VAL A 171 -13.25 -20.15 -0.67
CA VAL A 171 -12.61 -21.06 -1.64
C VAL A 171 -11.70 -22.02 -0.90
N THR A 172 -11.79 -23.30 -1.25
CA THR A 172 -11.00 -24.39 -0.66
C THR A 172 -10.19 -25.16 -1.70
N ASN A 173 -10.50 -25.00 -2.98
CA ASN A 173 -9.78 -25.68 -4.06
C ASN A 173 -9.77 -24.83 -5.33
N TYR A 174 -8.65 -24.90 -6.05
CA TYR A 174 -8.45 -24.30 -7.36
C TYR A 174 -8.11 -25.39 -8.38
N ASP A 175 -8.78 -25.38 -9.53
CA ASP A 175 -8.42 -26.20 -10.67
C ASP A 175 -7.83 -25.29 -11.77
N GLU A 176 -6.54 -25.44 -12.03
CA GLU A 176 -5.87 -24.66 -13.06
C GLU A 176 -6.07 -25.22 -14.49
N SER A 177 -6.44 -26.50 -14.63
CA SER A 177 -6.67 -27.12 -15.94
C SER A 177 -8.00 -26.66 -16.54
N ILE A 178 -9.03 -26.58 -15.69
CA ILE A 178 -10.33 -25.98 -15.99
C ILE A 178 -10.43 -24.77 -15.06
N PRO A 179 -10.11 -23.52 -15.53
CA PRO A 179 -9.95 -22.38 -14.62
C PRO A 179 -11.19 -22.19 -13.76
N SER A 180 -11.13 -22.73 -12.56
CA SER A 180 -12.25 -22.73 -11.62
C SER A 180 -11.78 -22.67 -10.15
N ALA A 181 -12.70 -22.25 -9.30
CA ALA A 181 -12.55 -22.29 -7.85
C ALA A 181 -13.77 -22.93 -7.22
N LYS A 182 -13.54 -23.83 -6.25
CA LYS A 182 -14.59 -24.51 -5.50
C LYS A 182 -14.64 -23.98 -4.08
N THR A 183 -15.83 -23.63 -3.63
CA THR A 183 -16.07 -23.14 -2.27
C THR A 183 -16.30 -24.30 -1.29
N TYR A 184 -16.21 -24.00 0.01
CA TYR A 184 -16.40 -24.96 1.11
C TYR A 184 -17.78 -25.67 1.04
N ASP A 185 -18.83 -24.97 0.64
CA ASP A 185 -20.18 -25.49 0.50
C ASP A 185 -20.41 -26.25 -0.82
N GLY A 186 -19.37 -26.45 -1.60
CA GLY A 186 -19.38 -27.26 -2.82
C GLY A 186 -19.77 -26.52 -4.10
N ARG A 187 -20.10 -25.23 -4.05
CA ARG A 187 -20.32 -24.41 -5.27
C ARG A 187 -19.03 -24.32 -6.08
N GLU A 188 -19.16 -24.43 -7.39
CA GLU A 188 -18.03 -24.28 -8.34
C GLU A 188 -18.26 -23.08 -9.22
N TYR A 189 -17.21 -22.25 -9.36
CA TYR A 189 -17.20 -21.06 -10.21
C TYR A 189 -16.13 -21.22 -11.29
N ARG A 190 -16.52 -21.10 -12.56
CA ARG A 190 -15.65 -21.22 -13.73
C ARG A 190 -15.48 -19.86 -14.39
N ALA A 191 -14.33 -19.66 -15.01
CA ALA A 191 -13.98 -18.42 -15.70
C ALA A 191 -13.02 -18.67 -16.86
N ASP A 192 -12.67 -17.66 -17.64
CA ASP A 192 -11.54 -17.70 -18.56
C ASP A 192 -10.19 -17.59 -17.83
N LEU A 193 -10.17 -16.85 -16.71
CA LEU A 193 -9.00 -16.60 -15.88
C LEU A 193 -9.41 -16.53 -14.39
N VAL A 194 -8.66 -17.19 -13.53
CA VAL A 194 -8.79 -17.11 -12.08
C VAL A 194 -7.65 -16.29 -11.50
N ILE A 195 -7.97 -15.32 -10.65
CA ILE A 195 -7.04 -14.45 -9.94
C ILE A 195 -7.21 -14.68 -8.46
N ALA A 196 -6.17 -15.18 -7.80
CA ALA A 196 -6.19 -15.34 -6.36
C ALA A 196 -5.54 -14.14 -5.67
N ALA A 197 -6.38 -13.33 -5.01
CA ALA A 197 -6.03 -12.24 -4.11
C ALA A 197 -6.36 -12.63 -2.65
N ASP A 198 -6.11 -13.89 -2.31
CA ASP A 198 -6.49 -14.57 -1.07
C ASP A 198 -5.51 -14.32 0.10
N GLY A 199 -4.64 -13.33 -0.08
CA GLY A 199 -3.84 -12.71 0.97
C GLY A 199 -2.65 -13.56 1.47
N VAL A 200 -2.10 -13.15 2.60
CA VAL A 200 -0.87 -13.71 3.18
C VAL A 200 -0.92 -15.23 3.42
N LYS A 201 -2.12 -15.79 3.65
CA LYS A 201 -2.36 -17.22 3.86
C LYS A 201 -2.88 -17.91 2.59
N SER A 202 -2.50 -17.43 1.41
CA SER A 202 -2.97 -17.91 0.12
C SER A 202 -2.89 -19.43 -0.02
N GLN A 203 -3.99 -20.04 -0.43
CA GLN A 203 -4.03 -21.45 -0.83
C GLN A 203 -3.65 -21.62 -2.31
N ALA A 204 -3.93 -20.62 -3.15
CA ALA A 204 -3.57 -20.65 -4.56
C ALA A 204 -2.05 -20.67 -4.77
N ARG A 205 -1.27 -20.09 -3.84
CA ARG A 205 0.19 -20.02 -3.96
C ARG A 205 0.82 -21.41 -4.10
N SER A 206 0.37 -22.39 -3.34
CA SER A 206 0.87 -23.77 -3.47
C SER A 206 0.54 -24.38 -4.84
N VAL A 207 -0.63 -24.10 -5.39
CA VAL A 207 -1.03 -24.58 -6.72
C VAL A 207 -0.15 -23.95 -7.80
N VAL A 208 0.05 -22.63 -7.74
CA VAL A 208 0.89 -21.88 -8.68
C VAL A 208 2.34 -22.36 -8.63
N LEU A 209 2.85 -22.71 -7.45
CA LEU A 209 4.23 -23.20 -7.25
C LEU A 209 4.37 -24.71 -7.46
N GLY A 210 3.33 -25.40 -7.97
CA GLY A 210 3.40 -26.84 -8.29
C GLY A 210 3.46 -27.73 -7.06
N GLY A 211 2.80 -27.35 -5.97
CA GLY A 211 2.70 -28.11 -4.73
C GLY A 211 3.72 -27.75 -3.64
N SER A 212 4.66 -26.84 -3.94
CA SER A 212 5.66 -26.37 -2.96
C SER A 212 5.30 -24.96 -2.51
N ASP A 213 4.59 -24.82 -1.39
CA ASP A 213 4.28 -23.50 -0.83
C ASP A 213 5.52 -22.86 -0.20
N LEU A 214 5.65 -21.54 -0.38
CA LEU A 214 6.63 -20.68 0.28
C LEU A 214 5.86 -19.59 1.07
N PRO A 215 5.27 -19.94 2.21
CA PRO A 215 4.45 -19.01 2.96
C PRO A 215 5.31 -17.87 3.53
N PRO A 216 4.75 -16.65 3.63
CA PRO A 216 5.41 -15.56 4.32
C PRO A 216 5.81 -15.94 5.74
N GLN A 217 7.00 -15.48 6.14
CA GLN A 217 7.60 -15.80 7.44
C GLN A 217 7.39 -14.63 8.41
N LYS A 218 7.32 -14.94 9.71
CA LYS A 218 7.36 -13.93 10.76
C LYS A 218 8.73 -13.25 10.76
N THR A 219 8.73 -11.92 10.89
CA THR A 219 9.98 -11.13 10.88
C THR A 219 10.63 -11.00 12.25
N GLY A 220 9.99 -11.50 13.31
CA GLY A 220 10.39 -11.24 14.69
C GLY A 220 9.85 -9.92 15.23
N PHE A 221 9.00 -9.24 14.46
CA PHE A 221 8.30 -8.02 14.85
C PHE A 221 6.78 -8.23 14.89
N ALA A 222 6.13 -7.49 15.78
CA ALA A 222 4.68 -7.34 15.81
C ALA A 222 4.31 -5.86 15.91
N ALA A 223 3.07 -5.53 15.61
CA ALA A 223 2.55 -4.18 15.74
C ALA A 223 1.21 -4.19 16.48
N TYR A 224 1.08 -3.32 17.47
CA TYR A 224 -0.20 -2.93 18.02
C TYR A 224 -0.84 -1.88 17.11
N ARG A 225 -2.11 -2.01 16.86
CA ARG A 225 -2.91 -1.04 16.10
C ARG A 225 -4.04 -0.53 16.98
N ALA A 226 -4.13 0.77 17.13
CA ALA A 226 -5.11 1.42 17.96
C ALA A 226 -5.56 2.75 17.36
N THR A 227 -6.70 3.22 17.83
CA THR A 227 -7.18 4.58 17.55
C THR A 227 -7.48 5.29 18.86
N VAL A 228 -7.29 6.60 18.86
CA VAL A 228 -7.63 7.50 19.96
C VAL A 228 -8.64 8.53 19.45
N ASP A 229 -9.58 8.90 20.30
CA ASP A 229 -10.55 9.94 20.00
C ASP A 229 -9.86 11.32 19.99
N THR A 230 -10.01 12.07 18.89
CA THR A 230 -9.39 13.38 18.75
C THR A 230 -9.98 14.40 19.72
N GLU A 231 -11.25 14.27 20.13
CA GLU A 231 -11.85 15.17 21.13
C GLU A 231 -11.22 14.99 22.52
N GLU A 232 -10.82 13.76 22.88
CA GLU A 232 -10.09 13.50 24.13
C GLU A 232 -8.68 14.13 24.08
N MET A 233 -8.00 14.03 22.92
CA MET A 233 -6.66 14.60 22.73
C MET A 233 -6.64 16.13 22.78
N LYS A 234 -7.70 16.81 22.33
CA LYS A 234 -7.82 18.28 22.33
C LYS A 234 -7.85 18.88 23.74
N GLN A 235 -8.17 18.09 24.75
CA GLN A 235 -8.29 18.54 26.13
C GLN A 235 -6.94 18.67 26.87
N ASP A 236 -5.85 18.15 26.29
CA ASP A 236 -4.50 18.20 26.86
C ASP A 236 -3.53 18.84 25.86
N GLU A 237 -2.90 19.95 26.20
CA GLU A 237 -1.96 20.69 25.36
C GLU A 237 -0.78 19.82 24.88
N ASP A 238 -0.34 18.84 25.69
CA ASP A 238 0.73 17.92 25.33
C ASP A 238 0.33 16.91 24.23
N THR A 239 -0.97 16.79 23.93
CA THR A 239 -1.48 15.91 22.87
C THR A 239 -2.17 16.65 21.73
N ALA A 240 -2.80 17.79 22.03
CA ALA A 240 -3.56 18.61 21.08
C ALA A 240 -2.70 19.11 19.90
N TRP A 241 -1.42 19.40 20.13
CA TRP A 241 -0.49 19.86 19.09
C TRP A 241 -0.38 18.89 17.89
N LEU A 242 -0.60 17.58 18.13
CA LEU A 242 -0.61 16.55 17.05
C LEU A 242 -1.79 16.72 16.10
N LEU A 243 -2.80 17.48 16.47
CA LEU A 243 -4.02 17.72 15.72
C LEU A 243 -4.05 19.10 15.05
N GLU A 244 -3.13 20.02 15.39
CA GLU A 244 -3.11 21.38 14.86
C GLU A 244 -2.92 21.42 13.34
N LYS A 245 -2.14 20.48 12.80
CA LYS A 245 -1.93 20.30 11.36
C LYS A 245 -2.00 18.83 11.02
N PRO A 246 -2.64 18.47 9.91
CA PRO A 246 -2.63 17.10 9.45
C PRO A 246 -1.20 16.68 9.12
N GLY A 247 -0.63 15.78 9.90
CA GLY A 247 0.74 15.30 9.72
C GLY A 247 0.88 13.82 10.07
N ILE A 248 1.84 13.17 9.44
CA ILE A 248 2.30 11.84 9.83
C ILE A 248 3.49 12.03 10.75
N ASN A 249 3.46 11.49 11.96
CA ASN A 249 4.57 11.52 12.87
C ASN A 249 5.07 10.11 13.16
N ILE A 250 6.40 9.91 13.13
CA ILE A 250 7.01 8.60 13.28
C ILE A 250 8.13 8.72 14.31
N TRP A 251 7.91 8.21 15.52
CA TRP A 251 8.97 8.05 16.52
C TRP A 251 9.74 6.78 16.24
N ILE A 252 11.07 6.89 16.11
CA ILE A 252 11.95 5.76 15.81
C ILE A 252 13.01 5.59 16.90
N GLY A 253 13.29 4.33 17.24
CA GLY A 253 14.25 3.95 18.27
C GLY A 253 14.58 2.47 18.22
N GLU A 254 15.47 2.01 19.12
CA GLU A 254 15.92 0.62 19.13
C GLU A 254 14.75 -0.36 19.09
N ASP A 255 14.73 -1.20 18.05
CA ASP A 255 13.76 -2.28 17.83
C ASP A 255 12.28 -1.90 17.91
N ARG A 256 11.95 -0.60 17.84
CA ARG A 256 10.58 -0.08 17.97
C ARG A 256 10.39 1.20 17.17
N HIS A 257 9.15 1.41 16.75
CA HIS A 257 8.70 2.71 16.24
C HIS A 257 7.20 2.90 16.52
N VAL A 258 6.78 4.15 16.52
CA VAL A 258 5.36 4.52 16.61
C VAL A 258 5.04 5.45 15.46
N MET A 259 4.07 5.06 14.64
CA MET A 259 3.56 5.90 13.55
C MET A 259 2.16 6.38 13.89
N THR A 260 1.91 7.67 13.69
CA THR A 260 0.63 8.32 14.02
C THR A 260 0.17 9.25 12.91
N TYR A 261 -1.15 9.32 12.70
CA TYR A 261 -1.81 10.27 11.79
C TYR A 261 -3.33 10.29 12.03
N CYS A 262 -3.99 11.39 11.66
CA CYS A 262 -5.45 11.48 11.68
C CYS A 262 -6.09 10.70 10.54
N ILE A 263 -7.24 10.08 10.80
CA ILE A 263 -8.09 9.35 9.84
C ILE A 263 -9.55 9.75 10.02
N ALA A 264 -10.46 9.18 9.24
CA ALA A 264 -11.89 9.45 9.33
C ALA A 264 -12.22 10.96 9.24
N GLY A 265 -11.62 11.65 8.25
CA GLY A 265 -11.79 13.09 8.09
C GLY A 265 -11.22 13.93 9.25
N GLY A 266 -10.28 13.38 10.02
CA GLY A 266 -9.68 14.05 11.18
C GLY A 266 -10.32 13.72 12.54
N ASN A 267 -11.37 12.91 12.56
CA ASN A 267 -12.12 12.60 13.79
C ASN A 267 -11.52 11.46 14.64
N SER A 268 -10.53 10.76 14.12
CA SER A 268 -9.86 9.66 14.82
C SER A 268 -8.36 9.73 14.60
N PHE A 269 -7.58 9.47 15.63
CA PHE A 269 -6.13 9.48 15.61
C PHE A 269 -5.62 8.04 15.60
N ASN A 270 -4.99 7.65 14.48
CA ASN A 270 -4.46 6.31 14.29
C ASN A 270 -3.06 6.17 14.86
N MET A 271 -2.80 5.05 15.50
CA MET A 271 -1.50 4.68 16.05
C MET A 271 -1.11 3.26 15.65
N VAL A 272 0.10 3.12 15.13
CA VAL A 272 0.75 1.84 14.85
C VAL A 272 2.03 1.78 15.67
N LEU A 273 2.09 0.86 16.64
CA LEU A 273 3.21 0.73 17.56
C LEU A 273 3.91 -0.60 17.30
N SER A 274 5.03 -0.56 16.58
CA SER A 274 5.81 -1.73 16.22
C SER A 274 6.90 -2.00 17.25
N HIS A 275 7.12 -3.28 17.54
CA HIS A 275 8.14 -3.73 18.50
C HIS A 275 8.63 -5.14 18.13
N VAL A 276 9.81 -5.50 18.63
CA VAL A 276 10.30 -6.89 18.54
C VAL A 276 9.38 -7.81 19.34
N ASP A 277 8.97 -8.90 18.72
CA ASP A 277 8.20 -9.95 19.37
C ASP A 277 8.47 -11.31 18.74
N HIS A 278 9.10 -12.16 19.51
CA HIS A 278 9.39 -13.55 19.13
C HIS A 278 8.37 -14.56 19.68
N SER A 279 7.34 -14.07 20.40
CA SER A 279 6.31 -14.92 20.96
C SER A 279 5.37 -15.48 19.88
N SER A 280 4.70 -16.61 20.17
CA SER A 280 3.66 -17.11 19.28
C SER A 280 2.39 -16.26 19.39
N PRO A 281 1.73 -15.89 18.26
CA PRO A 281 0.43 -15.22 18.30
C PRO A 281 -0.62 -15.96 19.11
N ASP A 282 -0.53 -17.30 19.20
CA ASP A 282 -1.44 -18.12 19.98
C ASP A 282 -1.32 -17.90 21.50
N THR A 283 -0.20 -17.31 21.94
CA THR A 283 0.04 -16.96 23.35
C THR A 283 -0.41 -15.54 23.69
N TRP A 284 -0.83 -14.74 22.70
CA TRP A 284 -1.23 -13.36 22.95
C TRP A 284 -2.59 -13.29 23.65
N ASN A 285 -2.64 -12.51 24.71
CA ASN A 285 -3.85 -12.30 25.49
C ASN A 285 -4.37 -10.87 25.23
N ALA A 286 -5.57 -10.74 24.68
CA ALA A 286 -6.19 -9.46 24.40
C ALA A 286 -6.41 -8.61 25.69
N GLU A 287 -6.68 -9.25 26.84
CA GLU A 287 -6.87 -8.55 28.12
C GLU A 287 -5.59 -7.88 28.62
N ASN A 288 -4.42 -8.43 28.30
CA ASN A 288 -3.13 -7.88 28.67
C ASN A 288 -2.53 -6.94 27.62
N ALA A 289 -3.09 -6.91 26.40
CA ALA A 289 -2.49 -6.23 25.25
C ALA A 289 -2.20 -4.74 25.50
N ILE A 290 -3.09 -4.03 26.17
CA ILE A 290 -2.89 -2.60 26.51
C ILE A 290 -1.73 -2.44 27.50
N ARG A 291 -1.70 -3.25 28.57
CA ARG A 291 -0.63 -3.18 29.57
C ARG A 291 0.74 -3.52 28.97
N ASP A 292 0.80 -4.55 28.14
CA ASP A 292 2.04 -4.98 27.49
C ASP A 292 2.53 -3.95 26.46
N MET A 293 1.60 -3.33 25.72
CA MET A 293 1.88 -2.19 24.84
C MET A 293 2.43 -1.01 25.63
N GLN A 294 1.73 -0.56 26.68
CA GLN A 294 2.19 0.54 27.51
C GLN A 294 3.56 0.25 28.15
N GLY A 295 3.77 -0.97 28.64
CA GLY A 295 5.06 -1.42 29.17
C GLY A 295 6.21 -1.32 28.16
N SER A 296 5.94 -1.61 26.88
CA SER A 296 6.93 -1.55 25.81
C SER A 296 7.38 -0.13 25.45
N PHE A 297 6.55 0.89 25.72
CA PHE A 297 6.81 2.28 25.33
C PHE A 297 6.87 3.27 26.51
N LYS A 298 6.92 2.80 27.77
CA LYS A 298 6.84 3.63 28.97
C LYS A 298 7.93 4.71 29.11
N ASP A 299 9.12 4.43 28.55
CA ASP A 299 10.30 5.28 28.63
C ASP A 299 10.50 6.15 27.37
N TRP A 300 9.49 6.18 26.49
CA TRP A 300 9.50 6.97 25.26
C TRP A 300 9.04 8.41 25.54
N ASP A 301 9.13 9.27 24.52
CA ASP A 301 8.68 10.66 24.59
C ASP A 301 7.43 10.81 25.49
N PRO A 302 7.50 11.59 26.58
CA PRO A 302 6.41 11.72 27.54
C PRO A 302 5.07 12.17 26.90
N LYS A 303 5.14 13.01 25.85
CA LYS A 303 3.95 13.48 25.12
C LYS A 303 3.33 12.35 24.31
N LEU A 304 4.14 11.57 23.61
CA LEU A 304 3.68 10.37 22.93
C LEU A 304 3.07 9.37 23.91
N PHE A 305 3.73 9.15 25.06
CA PHE A 305 3.24 8.19 26.06
C PHE A 305 1.90 8.62 26.68
N LYS A 306 1.64 9.94 26.77
CA LYS A 306 0.29 10.43 27.16
C LYS A 306 -0.78 9.94 26.17
N VAL A 307 -0.54 10.04 24.86
CA VAL A 307 -1.49 9.54 23.84
C VAL A 307 -1.64 8.02 23.94
N ILE A 308 -0.54 7.28 24.15
CA ILE A 308 -0.58 5.82 24.33
C ILE A 308 -1.48 5.42 25.53
N LYS A 309 -1.51 6.19 26.59
CA LYS A 309 -2.39 5.95 27.75
C LYS A 309 -3.87 6.18 27.46
N MET A 310 -4.22 6.96 26.45
CA MET A 310 -5.60 7.18 26.03
C MET A 310 -6.17 5.98 25.21
N ILE A 311 -5.35 5.04 24.79
CA ILE A 311 -5.79 3.86 24.01
C ILE A 311 -6.67 2.95 24.88
N LYS A 312 -7.92 2.76 24.46
CA LYS A 312 -8.93 1.94 25.16
C LYS A 312 -8.99 0.49 24.66
N SER A 313 -8.56 0.27 23.41
CA SER A 313 -8.50 -1.08 22.81
C SER A 313 -7.38 -1.15 21.80
N THR A 314 -6.79 -2.32 21.64
CA THR A 314 -5.75 -2.54 20.64
C THR A 314 -5.80 -3.97 20.10
N LEU A 315 -5.36 -4.14 18.86
CA LEU A 315 -5.12 -5.42 18.24
C LEU A 315 -3.63 -5.57 17.96
N LYS A 316 -3.10 -6.76 18.20
CA LYS A 316 -1.70 -7.09 17.94
C LYS A 316 -1.60 -8.01 16.72
N TRP A 317 -0.67 -7.71 15.81
CA TRP A 317 -0.48 -8.44 14.57
C TRP A 317 0.99 -8.78 14.37
N PRO A 318 1.34 -10.02 13.97
CA PRO A 318 2.69 -10.35 13.57
C PRO A 318 3.01 -9.67 12.23
N LEU A 319 4.20 -9.12 12.10
CA LEU A 319 4.67 -8.62 10.82
C LEU A 319 5.26 -9.76 10.01
N MET A 320 4.68 -9.97 8.83
CA MET A 320 5.05 -11.05 7.93
C MET A 320 5.77 -10.50 6.70
N SER A 321 6.71 -11.26 6.18
CA SER A 321 7.39 -10.96 4.91
C SER A 321 7.46 -12.20 4.04
N GLY A 322 7.07 -12.09 2.79
CA GLY A 322 7.21 -13.13 1.79
C GLY A 322 8.62 -13.16 1.20
N SER A 323 9.03 -14.32 0.73
CA SER A 323 10.21 -14.49 -0.11
C SER A 323 9.88 -14.17 -1.56
N ARG A 324 10.90 -13.87 -2.37
CA ARG A 324 10.72 -13.77 -3.82
C ARG A 324 10.30 -15.13 -4.36
N LEU A 325 9.13 -15.19 -4.99
CA LEU A 325 8.62 -16.38 -5.66
C LEU A 325 9.28 -16.54 -7.04
N GLN A 326 9.27 -17.76 -7.56
CA GLN A 326 9.80 -18.04 -8.91
C GLN A 326 8.80 -17.66 -10.00
N THR A 327 7.51 -17.75 -9.71
CA THR A 327 6.41 -17.37 -10.60
C THR A 327 5.18 -16.99 -9.80
N TRP A 328 4.32 -16.17 -10.38
CA TRP A 328 2.98 -15.84 -9.88
C TRP A 328 1.87 -16.51 -10.68
N ILE A 329 2.24 -17.24 -11.73
CA ILE A 329 1.32 -17.78 -12.73
C ILE A 329 1.44 -19.30 -12.77
N SER A 330 0.32 -20.00 -12.73
CA SER A 330 0.25 -21.46 -12.84
C SER A 330 0.78 -21.97 -14.18
N ARG A 331 1.09 -23.27 -14.25
CA ARG A 331 1.56 -23.90 -15.48
C ARG A 331 0.58 -23.79 -16.64
N SER A 332 -0.71 -23.86 -16.35
CA SER A 332 -1.79 -23.74 -17.34
C SER A 332 -1.95 -22.32 -17.90
N LYS A 333 -1.36 -21.30 -17.25
CA LYS A 333 -1.54 -19.86 -17.54
C LYS A 333 -2.99 -19.38 -17.38
N LYS A 334 -3.77 -20.04 -16.50
CA LYS A 334 -5.18 -19.74 -16.24
C LYS A 334 -5.50 -19.42 -14.79
N LEU A 335 -4.49 -19.52 -13.91
CA LEU A 335 -4.54 -19.10 -12.50
C LEU A 335 -3.31 -18.26 -12.20
N LEU A 336 -3.49 -17.13 -11.54
CA LEU A 336 -2.42 -16.30 -11.00
C LEU A 336 -2.71 -15.85 -9.59
N ILE A 337 -1.63 -15.47 -8.87
CA ILE A 337 -1.69 -14.84 -7.56
C ILE A 337 -1.23 -13.39 -7.65
N LEU A 338 -1.75 -12.50 -6.82
CA LEU A 338 -1.32 -11.10 -6.70
C LEU A 338 -1.50 -10.55 -5.28
N GLY A 339 -0.98 -9.36 -5.04
CA GLY A 339 -1.02 -8.72 -3.73
C GLY A 339 -0.27 -9.54 -2.67
N ASP A 340 -0.77 -9.59 -1.44
CA ASP A 340 -0.12 -10.32 -0.34
C ASP A 340 -0.01 -11.84 -0.58
N ALA A 341 -0.80 -12.40 -1.49
CA ALA A 341 -0.66 -13.80 -1.91
C ALA A 341 0.68 -14.04 -2.63
N ALA A 342 1.18 -13.03 -3.34
CA ALA A 342 2.42 -13.07 -4.11
C ALA A 342 3.60 -12.40 -3.42
N HIS A 343 3.39 -11.24 -2.76
CA HIS A 343 4.47 -10.38 -2.30
C HIS A 343 4.20 -9.70 -0.94
N ALA A 344 3.69 -10.43 0.03
CA ALA A 344 3.52 -9.93 1.40
C ALA A 344 4.80 -9.25 1.91
N MET A 345 4.67 -8.03 2.47
CA MET A 345 5.80 -7.21 2.89
C MET A 345 5.55 -6.53 4.22
N VAL A 346 6.64 -6.16 4.90
CA VAL A 346 6.58 -5.33 6.11
C VAL A 346 6.15 -3.89 5.76
N PRO A 347 5.47 -3.17 6.67
CA PRO A 347 4.80 -1.91 6.34
C PRO A 347 5.72 -0.68 6.30
N TYR A 348 7.04 -0.83 6.37
CA TYR A 348 7.98 0.28 6.59
C TYR A 348 8.16 1.25 5.41
N MET A 349 7.60 0.93 4.24
CA MET A 349 7.47 1.85 3.10
C MET A 349 6.01 2.25 2.83
N SER A 350 5.05 1.75 3.61
CA SER A 350 3.60 1.95 3.44
C SER A 350 3.08 1.59 2.04
N GLN A 351 3.70 0.61 1.37
CA GLN A 351 3.48 0.31 -0.04
C GLN A 351 2.72 -1.00 -0.31
N GLY A 352 2.42 -1.83 0.70
CA GLY A 352 1.81 -3.15 0.46
C GLY A 352 0.49 -3.06 -0.33
N ALA A 353 -0.46 -2.22 0.12
CA ALA A 353 -1.71 -2.00 -0.59
C ALA A 353 -1.50 -1.28 -1.94
N ALA A 354 -0.53 -0.34 -2.01
CA ALA A 354 -0.20 0.35 -3.25
C ALA A 354 0.33 -0.62 -4.31
N MET A 355 1.19 -1.59 -3.93
CA MET A 355 1.65 -2.63 -4.84
C MET A 355 0.50 -3.47 -5.38
N ALA A 356 -0.48 -3.82 -4.56
CA ALA A 356 -1.65 -4.58 -5.01
C ALA A 356 -2.56 -3.75 -5.95
N VAL A 357 -2.66 -2.43 -5.76
CA VAL A 357 -3.33 -1.52 -6.71
C VAL A 357 -2.58 -1.45 -8.04
N GLU A 358 -1.24 -1.32 -7.99
CA GLU A 358 -0.39 -1.37 -9.18
C GLU A 358 -0.52 -2.72 -9.92
N ASP A 359 -0.63 -3.85 -9.19
CA ASP A 359 -0.87 -5.17 -9.80
C ASP A 359 -2.17 -5.18 -10.61
N GLY A 360 -3.26 -4.66 -10.04
CA GLY A 360 -4.54 -4.55 -10.73
C GLY A 360 -4.46 -3.70 -12.00
N ALA A 361 -3.77 -2.55 -11.93
CA ALA A 361 -3.54 -1.66 -13.07
C ALA A 361 -2.73 -2.35 -14.18
N ALA A 362 -1.60 -2.94 -13.80
CA ALA A 362 -0.70 -3.65 -14.70
C ALA A 362 -1.39 -4.81 -15.41
N LEU A 363 -2.12 -5.65 -14.64
CA LEU A 363 -2.83 -6.79 -15.20
C LEU A 363 -3.93 -6.36 -16.17
N ALA A 364 -4.75 -5.39 -15.80
CA ALA A 364 -5.81 -4.87 -16.65
C ALA A 364 -5.24 -4.26 -17.95
N THR A 365 -4.11 -3.57 -17.86
CA THR A 365 -3.43 -3.00 -19.03
C THR A 365 -2.89 -4.11 -19.94
N ALA A 366 -2.17 -5.11 -19.40
CA ALA A 366 -1.65 -6.22 -20.18
C ALA A 366 -2.76 -7.00 -20.90
N ILE A 367 -3.84 -7.32 -20.19
CA ILE A 367 -4.99 -8.03 -20.78
C ILE A 367 -5.71 -7.18 -21.82
N SER A 368 -5.75 -5.85 -21.69
CA SER A 368 -6.36 -4.99 -22.71
C SER A 368 -5.65 -4.99 -24.07
N LYS A 369 -4.42 -5.48 -24.15
CA LYS A 369 -3.62 -5.57 -25.38
C LYS A 369 -3.92 -6.80 -26.23
N ILE A 370 -4.56 -7.83 -25.68
CA ILE A 370 -4.83 -9.06 -26.41
C ILE A 370 -5.93 -8.87 -27.46
N LYS A 371 -5.76 -9.55 -28.59
CA LYS A 371 -6.74 -9.58 -29.69
C LYS A 371 -7.54 -10.89 -29.72
N HIS A 372 -7.02 -11.93 -29.09
CA HIS A 372 -7.62 -13.27 -28.99
C HIS A 372 -7.39 -13.86 -27.60
N LYS A 373 -8.29 -14.74 -27.13
CA LYS A 373 -8.19 -15.36 -25.78
C LYS A 373 -6.93 -16.22 -25.58
N ASP A 374 -6.36 -16.78 -26.63
CA ASP A 374 -5.11 -17.54 -26.58
C ASP A 374 -3.88 -16.70 -26.23
N GLN A 375 -3.97 -15.38 -26.41
CA GLN A 375 -2.92 -14.44 -26.03
C GLN A 375 -2.91 -14.09 -24.52
N VAL A 376 -3.84 -14.61 -23.72
CA VAL A 376 -3.85 -14.39 -22.26
C VAL A 376 -2.50 -14.80 -21.64
N ALA A 377 -1.92 -15.92 -22.07
CA ALA A 377 -0.62 -16.36 -21.58
C ALA A 377 0.50 -15.33 -21.79
N THR A 378 0.49 -14.64 -22.92
CA THR A 378 1.43 -13.56 -23.25
C THR A 378 1.21 -12.35 -22.35
N ALA A 379 -0.04 -11.93 -22.17
CA ALA A 379 -0.38 -10.81 -21.28
C ALA A 379 0.06 -11.09 -19.85
N LEU A 380 -0.17 -12.30 -19.35
CA LEU A 380 0.27 -12.70 -18.03
C LEU A 380 1.80 -12.72 -17.90
N HIS A 381 2.53 -13.14 -18.93
CA HIS A 381 3.98 -13.11 -18.92
C HIS A 381 4.55 -11.69 -18.80
N VAL A 382 4.02 -10.74 -19.57
CA VAL A 382 4.41 -9.32 -19.49
C VAL A 382 4.09 -8.75 -18.10
N PHE A 383 2.89 -9.00 -17.61
CA PHE A 383 2.49 -8.63 -16.25
C PHE A 383 3.46 -9.15 -15.18
N GLU A 384 3.70 -10.45 -15.18
CA GLU A 384 4.57 -11.12 -14.19
C GLU A 384 5.98 -10.55 -14.20
N LYS A 385 6.57 -10.39 -15.39
CA LYS A 385 7.95 -9.89 -15.54
C LYS A 385 8.13 -8.52 -14.93
N GLU A 386 7.21 -7.60 -15.18
CA GLU A 386 7.26 -6.24 -14.64
C GLU A 386 6.97 -6.23 -13.14
N ARG A 387 5.89 -6.86 -12.72
CA ARG A 387 5.42 -6.75 -11.34
C ARG A 387 6.27 -7.48 -10.32
N MET A 388 6.84 -8.63 -10.69
CA MET A 388 7.78 -9.33 -9.81
C MET A 388 9.02 -8.49 -9.50
N SER A 389 9.57 -7.79 -10.50
CA SER A 389 10.73 -6.92 -10.30
C SER A 389 10.41 -5.75 -9.38
N ARG A 390 9.31 -5.06 -9.66
CA ARG A 390 8.84 -3.89 -8.91
C ARG A 390 8.53 -4.22 -7.46
N SER A 391 7.71 -5.24 -7.21
CA SER A 391 7.27 -5.61 -5.87
C SER A 391 8.41 -6.16 -5.00
N TYR A 392 9.33 -6.95 -5.59
CA TYR A 392 10.52 -7.42 -4.88
C TYR A 392 11.45 -6.26 -4.48
N GLY A 393 11.64 -5.28 -5.36
CA GLY A 393 12.36 -4.06 -5.04
C GLY A 393 11.73 -3.34 -3.83
N MET A 394 10.40 -3.24 -3.80
CA MET A 394 9.67 -2.61 -2.69
C MET A 394 9.74 -3.41 -1.39
N GLN A 395 9.66 -4.75 -1.45
CA GLN A 395 9.90 -5.62 -0.29
C GLN A 395 11.29 -5.37 0.31
N SER A 396 12.32 -5.32 -0.55
CA SER A 396 13.71 -5.10 -0.13
C SER A 396 13.89 -3.72 0.49
N ALA A 397 13.34 -2.66 -0.12
CA ALA A 397 13.37 -1.31 0.42
C ALA A 397 12.67 -1.22 1.79
N SER A 398 11.54 -1.92 1.95
CA SER A 398 10.83 -1.97 3.23
C SER A 398 11.69 -2.60 4.34
N LEU A 399 12.40 -3.69 4.04
CA LEU A 399 13.29 -4.34 5.01
C LEU A 399 14.49 -3.45 5.38
N VAL A 400 15.08 -2.76 4.40
CA VAL A 400 16.18 -1.80 4.65
C VAL A 400 15.68 -0.65 5.53
N ASN A 401 14.50 -0.11 5.23
CA ASN A 401 13.93 0.99 6.00
C ASN A 401 13.67 0.57 7.46
N GLY A 402 13.17 -0.65 7.68
CA GLY A 402 13.02 -1.21 9.04
C GLY A 402 14.33 -1.25 9.81
N LYS A 403 15.44 -1.65 9.17
CA LYS A 403 16.76 -1.63 9.80
C LYS A 403 17.21 -0.21 10.15
N LEU A 404 17.02 0.74 9.24
CA LEU A 404 17.39 2.15 9.47
C LEU A 404 16.63 2.74 10.66
N TRP A 405 15.35 2.42 10.81
CA TRP A 405 14.52 2.97 11.88
C TRP A 405 14.88 2.41 13.26
N HIS A 406 15.32 1.15 13.32
CA HIS A 406 15.48 0.37 14.54
C HIS A 406 16.91 0.29 15.05
N PHE A 407 17.83 1.14 14.58
CA PHE A 407 19.17 1.19 15.13
C PHE A 407 19.13 1.51 16.64
N PRO A 408 19.93 0.79 17.45
CA PRO A 408 20.20 1.21 18.82
C PRO A 408 20.93 2.55 18.85
N ASP A 409 20.82 3.24 19.97
CA ASP A 409 21.56 4.49 20.18
C ASP A 409 23.05 4.27 20.06
N GLY A 410 23.70 5.06 19.21
CA GLY A 410 25.12 4.91 18.93
C GLY A 410 25.52 5.43 17.55
N PRO A 411 26.72 5.06 17.06
CA PRO A 411 27.30 5.64 15.85
C PRO A 411 26.43 5.49 14.59
N LEU A 412 25.75 4.34 14.40
CA LEU A 412 24.87 4.12 13.23
C LEU A 412 23.63 5.00 13.28
N GLN A 413 23.00 5.10 14.45
CA GLN A 413 21.86 6.00 14.65
C GLN A 413 22.26 7.46 14.42
N GLN A 414 23.42 7.89 14.97
CA GLN A 414 23.93 9.25 14.81
C GLN A 414 24.24 9.57 13.33
N ALA A 415 24.85 8.64 12.61
CA ALA A 415 25.11 8.79 11.17
C ALA A 415 23.82 8.88 10.36
N ARG A 416 22.80 8.06 10.66
CA ARG A 416 21.49 8.15 10.05
C ARG A 416 20.86 9.53 10.30
N ASP A 417 20.80 9.99 11.55
CA ASP A 417 20.18 11.26 11.92
C ASP A 417 20.93 12.45 11.27
N LEU A 418 22.25 12.36 11.16
CA LEU A 418 23.05 13.37 10.46
C LEU A 418 22.72 13.41 8.96
N GLY A 419 22.49 12.27 8.32
CA GLY A 419 22.08 12.17 6.92
C GLY A 419 20.70 12.76 6.62
N MET A 420 19.85 12.92 7.65
CA MET A 420 18.52 13.55 7.55
C MET A 420 18.49 15.02 7.98
N LYS A 421 19.58 15.53 8.54
CA LYS A 421 19.60 16.86 9.19
C LYS A 421 19.21 18.01 8.25
N ALA A 422 19.60 17.92 6.98
CA ALA A 422 19.27 18.94 5.98
C ALA A 422 17.74 19.14 5.81
N GLU A 423 16.96 18.07 5.96
CA GLU A 423 15.51 18.11 5.85
C GLU A 423 14.88 18.99 6.95
N VAL A 424 15.32 18.80 8.20
CA VAL A 424 14.82 19.56 9.36
C VAL A 424 15.27 21.02 9.30
N GLU A 425 16.48 21.27 8.80
CA GLU A 425 17.03 22.62 8.64
C GLU A 425 16.51 23.35 7.39
N GLY A 426 15.69 22.71 6.57
CA GLY A 426 15.15 23.28 5.33
C GLY A 426 16.24 23.59 4.29
N ARG A 427 17.37 22.89 4.35
CA ARG A 427 18.47 23.02 3.39
C ARG A 427 18.29 22.08 2.19
N PRO A 428 18.72 22.47 0.99
CA PRO A 428 18.77 21.57 -0.16
C PRO A 428 19.65 20.35 0.11
N PHE A 429 19.23 19.18 -0.36
CA PHE A 429 19.99 17.93 -0.32
C PHE A 429 19.80 17.13 -1.61
N VAL A 430 20.75 16.28 -1.95
CA VAL A 430 20.73 15.43 -3.14
C VAL A 430 20.51 13.95 -2.78
N GLU A 431 20.71 13.61 -1.51
CA GLU A 431 20.49 12.27 -0.94
C GLU A 431 20.03 12.40 0.51
N SER A 432 19.32 11.42 1.00
CA SER A 432 18.92 11.31 2.41
C SER A 432 18.88 9.85 2.87
N THR A 433 19.21 9.63 4.14
CA THR A 433 18.98 8.34 4.80
C THR A 433 17.51 8.07 5.11
N ASN A 434 16.64 9.08 4.95
CA ASN A 434 15.20 8.95 4.96
C ASN A 434 14.71 8.56 3.56
N GLN A 435 14.36 7.29 3.34
CA GLN A 435 13.91 6.80 2.03
C GLN A 435 12.64 7.52 1.52
N TRP A 436 11.89 8.19 2.38
CA TRP A 436 10.70 8.95 1.98
C TRP A 436 11.02 10.39 1.52
N SER A 437 12.21 10.89 1.82
CA SER A 437 12.72 12.19 1.32
C SER A 437 13.80 12.05 0.27
N ASP A 438 14.50 10.91 0.24
CA ASP A 438 15.57 10.69 -0.73
C ASP A 438 15.05 10.86 -2.16
N PRO A 439 15.60 11.80 -2.97
CA PRO A 439 15.01 12.16 -4.26
C PRO A 439 14.93 11.00 -5.25
N VAL A 440 15.93 10.13 -5.27
CA VAL A 440 15.96 8.96 -6.18
C VAL A 440 14.90 7.95 -5.75
N THR A 441 14.83 7.65 -4.45
CA THR A 441 13.83 6.74 -3.90
C THR A 441 12.41 7.27 -4.07
N GLN A 442 12.18 8.58 -3.90
CA GLN A 442 10.87 9.19 -4.14
C GLN A 442 10.39 8.99 -5.59
N ILE A 443 11.24 9.30 -6.57
CA ILE A 443 10.89 9.13 -7.99
C ILE A 443 10.56 7.67 -8.28
N TRP A 444 11.40 6.76 -7.81
CA TRP A 444 11.19 5.32 -7.98
C TRP A 444 9.93 4.81 -7.30
N ALA A 445 9.66 5.26 -6.05
CA ALA A 445 8.53 4.75 -5.27
C ALA A 445 7.19 5.37 -5.71
N TYR A 446 7.14 6.69 -5.89
CA TYR A 446 5.89 7.43 -6.06
C TYR A 446 5.63 7.89 -7.50
N GLY A 447 6.69 8.07 -8.30
CA GLY A 447 6.59 8.44 -9.71
C GLY A 447 6.33 7.28 -10.67
N TYR A 448 6.39 6.02 -10.19
CA TYR A 448 6.14 4.85 -11.02
C TYR A 448 4.67 4.75 -11.46
N ASP A 449 4.42 4.58 -12.76
CA ASP A 449 3.11 4.27 -13.32
C ASP A 449 3.06 2.84 -13.85
N ALA A 450 2.17 2.02 -13.28
CA ALA A 450 2.07 0.60 -13.62
C ALA A 450 1.45 0.38 -15.00
N GLU A 451 0.58 1.27 -15.47
CA GLU A 451 -0.02 1.19 -16.79
C GLU A 451 1.04 1.50 -17.87
N ASP A 452 1.80 2.61 -17.68
CA ASP A 452 2.87 3.00 -18.61
C ASP A 452 3.99 1.96 -18.67
N ALA A 453 4.39 1.39 -17.54
CA ALA A 453 5.42 0.36 -17.48
C ALA A 453 5.04 -0.89 -18.29
N ILE A 454 3.77 -1.30 -18.25
CA ILE A 454 3.26 -2.40 -19.07
C ILE A 454 3.21 -2.01 -20.56
N GLU A 455 2.82 -0.78 -20.89
CA GLU A 455 2.84 -0.28 -22.26
C GLU A 455 4.25 -0.35 -22.88
N GLU A 456 5.23 0.16 -22.15
CA GLU A 456 6.64 0.16 -22.58
C GLU A 456 7.18 -1.28 -22.75
N LEU A 457 6.89 -2.15 -21.79
CA LEU A 457 7.35 -3.53 -21.85
C LEU A 457 6.69 -4.30 -22.99
N TRP A 458 5.37 -4.12 -23.21
CA TRP A 458 4.65 -4.74 -24.31
C TRP A 458 5.25 -4.37 -25.66
N GLN A 459 5.54 -3.09 -25.88
CA GLN A 459 6.17 -2.61 -27.11
C GLN A 459 7.60 -3.16 -27.31
N SER A 460 8.38 -3.25 -26.23
CA SER A 460 9.78 -3.70 -26.29
C SER A 460 9.91 -5.19 -26.56
N GLU A 461 8.95 -6.00 -26.18
CA GLU A 461 8.93 -7.45 -26.45
C GLU A 461 8.40 -7.79 -27.85
N GLY A 462 7.89 -6.80 -28.59
CA GLY A 462 7.41 -6.99 -29.98
C GLY A 462 6.17 -7.88 -30.07
N VAL A 463 5.33 -7.87 -29.03
CA VAL A 463 4.13 -8.74 -28.89
C VAL A 463 2.89 -8.04 -29.45
#